data_3b267967511fb2d125e7885040846545
#
_entry.id   3b267967511fb2d125e7885040846545
#
_cell.length_a   1.000
_cell.length_b   1.000
_cell.length_c   1.000
_cell.angle_alpha   90.00
_cell.angle_beta   90.00
_cell.angle_gamma   90.00
#
_symmetry.space_group_name_H-M   'P 1'
#
loop_
_entity.id
_entity.type
_entity.pdbx_description
1 polymer ?
#
loop_
_entity_poly.entity_id
_entity_poly.type
_entity_poly.pdbx_seq_one_letter_code
_entity_poly.pdbx_strand_id
1 'polypeptide(L)'
;MKKIIIYSIICVLLFLIPLTFKTKNPSTTSTKPLPQTESCPILITANNETIPVEDYLIGVLAGEMPASFHLEALKAQAIAARTYVLKQTDYGAKPILTTTAHQVYN
;
A
#
# COMPACT_ATOMS: atom_id res chain seq x y z
N MET A 1 -44.19 5.17 8.42
CA MET A 1 -43.43 5.22 9.70
C MET A 1 -42.63 3.96 9.95
N LYS A 2 -43.20 2.75 9.89
CA LYS A 2 -42.48 1.50 10.17
C LYS A 2 -41.22 1.29 9.27
N LYS A 3 -41.27 1.62 7.99
CA LYS A 3 -40.13 1.49 7.05
C LYS A 3 -38.95 2.42 7.42
N ILE A 4 -39.26 3.65 7.84
CA ILE A 4 -38.22 4.63 8.24
C ILE A 4 -37.50 4.15 9.51
N ILE A 5 -38.23 3.58 10.46
CA ILE A 5 -37.65 3.02 11.69
C ILE A 5 -36.70 1.85 11.36
N ILE A 6 -37.11 0.98 10.42
CA ILE A 6 -36.28 -0.17 9.99
C ILE A 6 -34.99 0.31 9.33
N TYR A 7 -35.04 1.30 8.42
CA TYR A 7 -33.84 1.86 7.78
C TYR A 7 -32.91 2.55 8.78
N SER A 8 -33.48 3.27 9.76
CA SER A 8 -32.71 3.89 10.85
C SER A 8 -31.97 2.86 11.68
N ILE A 9 -32.63 1.75 12.05
CA ILE A 9 -32.01 0.66 12.81
C ILE A 9 -30.89 0.00 12.00
N ILE A 10 -31.09 -0.24 10.70
CA ILE A 10 -30.08 -0.84 9.84
C ILE A 10 -28.86 0.09 9.71
N CYS A 11 -29.05 1.41 9.53
CA CYS A 11 -27.95 2.38 9.51
C CYS A 11 -27.14 2.40 10.80
N VAL A 12 -27.82 2.39 11.95
CA VAL A 12 -27.14 2.35 13.27
C VAL A 12 -26.37 1.05 13.44
N LEU A 13 -26.95 -0.08 13.02
CA LEU A 13 -26.29 -1.39 13.10
C LEU A 13 -25.04 -1.44 12.20
N LEU A 14 -25.11 -0.93 10.98
CA LEU A 14 -23.96 -0.86 10.07
C LEU A 14 -22.85 0.07 10.60
N PHE A 15 -23.22 1.12 11.35
CA PHE A 15 -22.24 2.03 11.96
C PHE A 15 -21.57 1.45 13.19
N LEU A 16 -22.26 0.54 13.91
CA LEU A 16 -21.73 -0.11 15.13
C LEU A 16 -20.84 -1.32 14.82
N ILE A 17 -20.98 -1.96 13.65
CA ILE A 17 -20.15 -3.12 13.27
C ILE A 17 -18.64 -2.84 13.36
N PRO A 18 -18.10 -1.72 12.84
CA PRO A 18 -16.66 -1.45 12.92
C PRO A 18 -16.15 -1.19 14.34
N LEU A 19 -17.01 -0.81 15.30
CA LEU A 19 -16.61 -0.54 16.68
C LEU A 19 -16.36 -1.82 17.50
N THR A 20 -16.86 -2.97 17.04
CA THR A 20 -16.68 -4.26 17.73
C THR A 20 -15.43 -5.01 17.31
N PHE A 21 -14.76 -4.59 16.22
CA PHE A 21 -13.47 -5.14 15.81
C PHE A 21 -12.35 -4.55 16.69
N LYS A 22 -12.26 -5.05 17.92
CA LYS A 22 -11.09 -4.84 18.76
C LYS A 22 -9.93 -5.64 18.14
N THR A 23 -9.10 -4.99 17.35
CA THR A 23 -7.89 -5.59 16.79
C THR A 23 -7.00 -5.99 17.95
N LYS A 24 -6.89 -7.28 18.19
CA LYS A 24 -5.89 -7.86 19.07
C LYS A 24 -4.54 -7.57 18.41
N ASN A 25 -3.72 -6.71 19.03
CA ASN A 25 -2.37 -6.43 18.54
C ASN A 25 -1.64 -7.78 18.38
N PRO A 26 -1.19 -8.13 17.18
CA PRO A 26 -0.32 -9.29 17.03
C PRO A 26 0.99 -8.96 17.74
N SER A 27 1.31 -9.76 18.75
CA SER A 27 2.61 -9.77 19.40
C SER A 27 3.71 -9.84 18.32
N THR A 28 4.71 -8.99 18.48
CA THR A 28 5.90 -8.91 17.64
C THR A 28 6.57 -10.28 17.54
N THR A 29 6.22 -11.04 16.52
CA THR A 29 6.95 -12.25 16.18
C THR A 29 8.20 -11.76 15.45
N SER A 30 9.36 -11.94 16.10
CA SER A 30 10.68 -11.76 15.50
C SER A 30 10.73 -12.59 14.21
N THR A 31 10.56 -11.93 13.08
CA THR A 31 10.66 -12.56 11.77
C THR A 31 12.13 -12.79 11.50
N LYS A 32 12.55 -14.05 11.56
CA LYS A 32 13.84 -14.49 11.03
C LYS A 32 14.00 -13.94 9.61
N PRO A 33 15.15 -13.32 9.26
CA PRO A 33 15.34 -12.81 7.90
C PRO A 33 15.11 -13.93 6.89
N LEU A 34 14.22 -13.70 5.94
CA LEU A 34 14.02 -14.59 4.81
C LEU A 34 15.35 -14.66 4.03
N PRO A 35 15.80 -15.86 3.57
CA PRO A 35 16.97 -15.94 2.71
C PRO A 35 16.74 -15.03 1.51
N GLN A 36 17.67 -14.11 1.28
CA GLN A 36 17.64 -13.26 0.09
C GLN A 36 17.86 -14.16 -1.11
N THR A 37 16.80 -14.49 -1.81
CA THR A 37 16.91 -15.07 -3.14
C THR A 37 17.52 -14.00 -4.01
N GLU A 38 18.66 -14.25 -4.62
CA GLU A 38 19.29 -13.40 -5.62
C GLU A 38 18.35 -13.33 -6.84
N SER A 39 17.32 -12.49 -6.74
CA SER A 39 16.49 -12.14 -7.88
C SER A 39 17.15 -10.98 -8.62
N CYS A 40 17.35 -11.09 -9.92
CA CYS A 40 17.76 -9.96 -10.73
C CYS A 40 16.82 -8.78 -10.44
N PRO A 41 17.32 -7.60 -10.04
CA PRO A 41 16.47 -6.46 -9.73
C PRO A 41 15.73 -6.01 -10.99
N ILE A 42 14.43 -5.82 -10.87
CA ILE A 42 13.66 -5.17 -11.94
C ILE A 42 14.00 -3.70 -11.89
N LEU A 43 14.55 -3.18 -12.98
CA LEU A 43 14.88 -1.76 -13.12
C LEU A 43 13.70 -1.01 -13.74
N ILE A 44 13.43 0.18 -13.23
CA ILE A 44 12.42 1.09 -13.76
C ILE A 44 13.04 2.46 -14.02
N THR A 45 12.51 3.17 -15.01
CA THR A 45 12.92 4.55 -15.32
C THR A 45 11.92 5.53 -14.73
N ALA A 46 12.36 6.32 -13.75
CA ALA A 46 11.60 7.39 -13.11
C ALA A 46 12.43 8.67 -13.09
N ASN A 47 11.86 9.82 -13.42
CA ASN A 47 12.57 11.11 -13.49
C ASN A 47 13.87 11.08 -14.33
N ASN A 48 13.89 10.34 -15.42
CA ASN A 48 15.06 10.10 -16.28
C ASN A 48 16.20 9.32 -15.62
N GLU A 49 15.98 8.74 -14.45
CA GLU A 49 16.91 7.85 -13.77
C GLU A 49 16.40 6.42 -13.82
N THR A 50 17.33 5.48 -13.96
CA THR A 50 17.01 4.03 -13.91
C THR A 50 17.43 3.50 -12.56
N ILE A 51 16.46 3.06 -11.79
CA ILE A 51 16.64 2.59 -10.41
C ILE A 51 15.95 1.24 -10.19
N PRO A 52 16.40 0.43 -9.23
CA PRO A 52 15.68 -0.78 -8.83
C PRO A 52 14.27 -0.44 -8.35
N VAL A 53 13.30 -1.28 -8.70
CA VAL A 53 11.90 -1.07 -8.29
C VAL A 53 11.75 -1.00 -6.78
N GLU A 54 12.54 -1.73 -6.03
CA GLU A 54 12.48 -1.75 -4.57
C GLU A 54 12.92 -0.40 -3.97
N ASP A 55 13.95 0.23 -4.54
CA ASP A 55 14.40 1.57 -4.14
C ASP A 55 13.37 2.64 -4.51
N TYR A 56 12.77 2.53 -5.68
CA TYR A 56 11.65 3.39 -6.08
C TYR A 56 10.48 3.34 -5.10
N LEU A 57 10.14 2.15 -4.61
CA LEU A 57 9.03 1.97 -3.67
C LEU A 57 9.24 2.67 -2.33
N ILE A 58 10.49 2.85 -1.89
CA ILE A 58 10.78 3.62 -0.68
C ILE A 58 10.32 5.07 -0.84
N GLY A 59 10.66 5.70 -1.97
CA GLY A 59 10.23 7.07 -2.28
C GLY A 59 8.71 7.19 -2.44
N VAL A 60 8.07 6.20 -3.07
CA VAL A 60 6.59 6.18 -3.20
C VAL A 60 5.92 6.10 -1.83
N LEU A 61 6.36 5.20 -0.97
CA LEU A 61 5.81 5.09 0.39
C LEU A 61 5.99 6.39 1.18
N ALA A 62 7.16 7.01 1.09
CA ALA A 62 7.44 8.28 1.75
C ALA A 62 6.55 9.43 1.23
N GLY A 63 6.20 9.41 -0.05
CA GLY A 63 5.34 10.42 -0.67
C GLY A 63 3.84 10.21 -0.45
N GLU A 64 3.40 8.96 -0.33
CA GLU A 64 1.97 8.63 -0.27
C GLU A 64 1.45 8.37 1.15
N MET A 65 2.30 7.97 2.09
CA MET A 65 1.87 7.51 3.40
C MET A 65 2.75 8.02 4.54
N PRO A 66 2.19 8.61 5.60
CA PRO A 66 2.98 8.99 6.78
C PRO A 66 3.68 7.78 7.43
N ALA A 67 4.94 7.93 7.79
CA ALA A 67 5.73 6.88 8.44
C ALA A 67 5.17 6.43 9.81
N SER A 68 4.28 7.25 10.40
CA SER A 68 3.58 6.95 11.66
C SER A 68 2.45 5.92 11.51
N PHE A 69 2.11 5.53 10.29
CA PHE A 69 1.08 4.52 10.07
C PHE A 69 1.53 3.15 10.56
N HIS A 70 0.54 2.31 10.88
CA HIS A 70 0.81 0.96 11.36
C HIS A 70 1.60 0.16 10.31
N LEU A 71 2.59 -0.62 10.75
CA LEU A 71 3.49 -1.36 9.87
C LEU A 71 2.76 -2.23 8.84
N GLU A 72 1.66 -2.88 9.23
CA GLU A 72 0.89 -3.71 8.29
C GLU A 72 0.18 -2.88 7.21
N ALA A 73 -0.19 -1.64 7.51
CA ALA A 73 -0.73 -0.72 6.51
C ALA A 73 0.36 -0.28 5.52
N LEU A 74 1.57 0.02 6.00
CA LEU A 74 2.72 0.34 5.15
C LEU A 74 3.09 -0.84 4.24
N LYS A 75 3.09 -2.07 4.77
CA LYS A 75 3.32 -3.28 3.97
C LYS A 75 2.26 -3.47 2.88
N ALA A 76 0.98 -3.28 3.22
CA ALA A 76 -0.11 -3.38 2.24
C ALA A 76 0.04 -2.33 1.13
N GLN A 77 0.39 -1.08 1.48
CA GLN A 77 0.67 -0.03 0.51
C GLN A 77 1.87 -0.37 -0.38
N ALA A 78 2.95 -0.92 0.19
CA ALA A 78 4.12 -1.33 -0.60
C ALA A 78 3.77 -2.38 -1.65
N ILE A 79 2.95 -3.37 -1.30
CA ILE A 79 2.50 -4.42 -2.23
C ILE A 79 1.63 -3.81 -3.34
N ALA A 80 0.71 -2.92 -3.00
CA ALA A 80 -0.14 -2.24 -3.97
C ALA A 80 0.68 -1.36 -4.92
N ALA A 81 1.59 -0.54 -4.38
CA ALA A 81 2.47 0.33 -5.15
C ALA A 81 3.39 -0.46 -6.09
N ARG A 82 3.96 -1.58 -5.61
CA ARG A 82 4.79 -2.46 -6.44
C ARG A 82 4.00 -3.04 -7.62
N THR A 83 2.81 -3.53 -7.36
CA THR A 83 1.95 -4.08 -8.41
C THR A 83 1.58 -3.02 -9.43
N TYR A 84 1.27 -1.80 -8.97
CA TYR A 84 0.94 -0.68 -9.83
C TYR A 84 2.12 -0.30 -10.74
N VAL A 85 3.31 -0.04 -10.18
CA VAL A 85 4.47 0.39 -10.98
C VAL A 85 4.88 -0.65 -11.99
N LEU A 86 4.90 -1.93 -11.64
CA LEU A 86 5.24 -3.01 -12.56
C LEU A 86 4.26 -3.08 -13.75
N LYS A 87 2.97 -2.90 -13.47
CA LYS A 87 1.93 -2.88 -14.51
C LYS A 87 2.06 -1.63 -15.41
N GLN A 88 2.25 -0.44 -14.83
CA GLN A 88 2.34 0.81 -15.59
C GLN A 88 3.59 0.88 -16.45
N THR A 89 4.71 0.37 -15.95
CA THR A 89 5.98 0.37 -16.68
C THR A 89 6.17 -0.82 -17.61
N ASP A 90 5.20 -1.73 -17.68
CA ASP A 90 5.35 -2.98 -18.40
C ASP A 90 6.64 -3.72 -17.99
N TYR A 91 6.77 -3.92 -16.66
CA TYR A 91 7.94 -4.51 -15.99
C TYR A 91 9.27 -3.79 -16.27
N GLY A 92 9.22 -2.46 -16.37
CA GLY A 92 10.41 -1.62 -16.59
C GLY A 92 10.67 -1.24 -18.04
N ALA A 93 9.86 -1.75 -18.99
CA ALA A 93 10.01 -1.42 -20.42
C ALA A 93 9.63 0.03 -20.75
N LYS A 94 8.83 0.69 -19.90
CA LYS A 94 8.35 2.06 -20.08
C LYS A 94 8.66 2.92 -18.87
N PRO A 95 8.96 4.23 -19.04
CA PRO A 95 9.16 5.14 -17.92
C PRO A 95 7.83 5.38 -17.16
N ILE A 96 7.94 5.70 -15.87
CA ILE A 96 6.82 6.13 -15.04
C ILE A 96 6.93 7.62 -14.71
N LEU A 97 5.78 8.29 -14.67
CA LEU A 97 5.68 9.67 -14.20
C LEU A 97 5.54 9.67 -12.67
N THR A 98 6.34 10.50 -12.00
CA THR A 98 6.36 10.63 -10.53
C THR A 98 5.45 11.76 -10.04
N THR A 99 4.25 11.79 -10.55
CA THR A 99 3.24 12.80 -10.24
C THR A 99 1.98 12.14 -9.69
N THR A 100 1.06 12.95 -9.18
CA THR A 100 -0.26 12.49 -8.71
C THR A 100 -1.08 11.76 -9.79
N ALA A 101 -0.70 11.88 -11.07
CA ALA A 101 -1.32 11.12 -12.16
C ALA A 101 -0.96 9.62 -12.14
N HIS A 102 0.17 9.27 -11.52
CA HIS A 102 0.62 7.88 -11.34
C HIS A 102 0.90 7.57 -9.88
N GLN A 103 2.12 7.84 -9.40
CA GLN A 103 2.52 7.65 -8.01
C GLN A 103 3.34 8.84 -7.55
N VAL A 104 3.01 9.41 -6.40
CA VAL A 104 3.84 10.46 -5.78
C VAL A 104 5.15 9.81 -5.33
N TYR A 105 6.26 10.45 -5.67
CA TYR A 105 7.61 10.02 -5.32
C TYR A 105 8.33 11.17 -4.62
N ASN A 106 8.95 10.87 -3.49
CA ASN A 106 9.63 11.85 -2.64
C ASN A 106 11.10 11.45 -2.40
#